data_8b743ddf32a88f9b2571a8aa7ebb2a8b
#
_entry.id   8b743ddf32a88f9b2571a8aa7ebb2a8b
#
_cell.length_a   1.000
_cell.length_b   1.000
_cell.length_c   1.000
_cell.angle_alpha   90.00
_cell.angle_beta   90.00
_cell.angle_gamma   90.00
#
_symmetry.space_group_name_H-M   'P 1'
#
loop_
_entity.id
_entity.type
_entity.pdbx_description
1 polymer ?
#
loop_
_entity_poly.entity_id
_entity_poly.type
_entity_poly.pdbx_seq_one_letter_code
_entity_poly.pdbx_strand_id
1 'polypeptide(L)'
;MSIYLDERNPGKHAPFEDAAPDIVEYVRYLEVIAGKSANTAFSYYCDLRSFSRFMKRRRGLVATDAEFKEIDPKGLDTAFWGSITKEDIYEYLYFLNRECGNKKSSTARRLASLHGFYDYLVNQVNRLSEDPTAAIRPPKQDKVLPKYLTAEQSISLLGGRTEIGRAHV
;
A
#
# COMPACT_ATOMS: atom_id res chain seq x y z
N MET A 1 10.93 -24.15 -0.32
CA MET A 1 10.85 -22.75 0.13
C MET A 1 11.24 -21.81 -1.00
N SER A 2 10.46 -20.80 -1.18
CA SER A 2 10.74 -19.85 -2.25
C SER A 2 11.76 -18.82 -1.78
N ILE A 3 12.81 -18.56 -2.57
CA ILE A 3 13.77 -17.50 -2.31
C ILE A 3 13.13 -16.12 -2.42
N TYR A 4 12.00 -16.04 -3.09
CA TYR A 4 11.27 -14.78 -3.28
C TYR A 4 10.60 -14.27 -2.01
N LEU A 5 10.62 -15.08 -0.96
CA LEU A 5 10.00 -14.73 0.30
C LEU A 5 11.02 -14.47 1.41
N ASP A 6 12.28 -14.31 1.05
CA ASP A 6 13.29 -13.96 2.03
C ASP A 6 13.17 -12.47 2.35
N GLU A 7 12.42 -12.19 3.39
CA GLU A 7 12.14 -10.82 3.82
C GLU A 7 13.38 -10.05 4.27
N ARG A 8 14.49 -10.76 4.52
CA ARG A 8 15.71 -10.11 4.95
C ARG A 8 16.46 -9.43 3.81
N ASN A 9 16.13 -9.80 2.57
CA ASN A 9 16.81 -9.29 1.41
C ASN A 9 15.87 -9.12 0.22
N PRO A 10 14.85 -8.29 0.36
CA PRO A 10 13.80 -8.20 -0.66
C PRO A 10 14.31 -7.79 -2.03
N GLY A 11 15.33 -6.96 -2.07
CA GLY A 11 15.84 -6.43 -3.33
C GLY A 11 16.60 -7.43 -4.19
N LYS A 12 16.79 -8.67 -3.71
CA LYS A 12 17.50 -9.69 -4.47
C LYS A 12 16.60 -10.75 -5.09
N HIS A 13 15.31 -10.65 -4.86
CA HIS A 13 14.38 -11.73 -5.19
C HIS A 13 13.42 -11.35 -6.30
N ALA A 14 13.99 -11.01 -7.40
CA ALA A 14 13.25 -10.89 -8.65
C ALA A 14 13.39 -12.19 -9.43
N PRO A 15 12.39 -12.60 -10.18
CA PRO A 15 11.09 -11.96 -10.34
C PRO A 15 10.14 -12.25 -9.17
N PHE A 16 9.22 -11.32 -8.91
CA PHE A 16 8.18 -11.50 -7.92
C PHE A 16 7.03 -12.26 -8.59
N GLU A 17 7.04 -13.57 -8.48
CA GLU A 17 6.13 -14.41 -9.28
C GLU A 17 4.92 -14.94 -8.50
N ASP A 18 4.95 -14.86 -7.18
CA ASP A 18 3.87 -15.39 -6.35
C ASP A 18 2.75 -14.34 -6.15
N ALA A 19 2.21 -13.87 -7.26
CA ALA A 19 1.13 -12.91 -7.27
C ALA A 19 0.40 -12.97 -8.62
N ALA A 20 -0.74 -12.28 -8.70
CA ALA A 20 -1.47 -12.15 -9.96
C ALA A 20 -0.61 -11.45 -11.03
N PRO A 21 -0.78 -11.81 -12.31
CA PRO A 21 0.05 -11.24 -13.38
C PRO A 21 0.10 -9.71 -13.41
N ASP A 22 -1.01 -9.04 -13.20
CA ASP A 22 -1.04 -7.58 -13.19
C ASP A 22 -0.19 -7.00 -12.07
N ILE A 23 -0.15 -7.68 -10.92
CA ILE A 23 0.68 -7.25 -9.79
C ILE A 23 2.16 -7.43 -10.13
N VAL A 24 2.52 -8.56 -10.72
CA VAL A 24 3.90 -8.83 -11.12
C VAL A 24 4.40 -7.76 -12.11
N GLU A 25 3.59 -7.44 -13.09
CA GLU A 25 3.92 -6.41 -14.07
C GLU A 25 4.06 -5.03 -13.41
N TYR A 26 3.15 -4.71 -12.49
CA TYR A 26 3.20 -3.43 -11.79
C TYR A 26 4.48 -3.30 -10.96
N VAL A 27 4.86 -4.34 -10.25
CA VAL A 27 6.07 -4.30 -9.42
C VAL A 27 7.32 -4.13 -10.28
N ARG A 28 7.37 -4.79 -11.43
CA ARG A 28 8.45 -4.59 -12.40
C ARG A 28 8.48 -3.15 -12.94
N TYR A 29 7.31 -2.60 -13.21
CA TYR A 29 7.19 -1.21 -13.61
C TYR A 29 7.74 -0.27 -12.54
N LEU A 30 7.43 -0.53 -11.26
CA LEU A 30 7.94 0.29 -10.16
C LEU A 30 9.47 0.33 -10.15
N GLU A 31 10.11 -0.80 -10.32
CA GLU A 31 11.57 -0.87 -10.27
C GLU A 31 12.23 -0.27 -11.51
N VAL A 32 11.74 -0.64 -12.69
CA VAL A 32 12.44 -0.35 -13.94
C VAL A 32 12.06 1.01 -14.52
N ILE A 33 10.78 1.36 -14.48
CA ILE A 33 10.29 2.58 -15.13
C ILE A 33 10.13 3.71 -14.11
N ALA A 34 9.48 3.45 -12.99
CA ALA A 34 9.24 4.48 -11.98
C ALA A 34 10.45 4.73 -11.09
N GLY A 35 11.47 3.89 -11.17
CA GLY A 35 12.71 4.08 -10.44
C GLY A 35 12.58 3.95 -8.93
N LYS A 36 11.61 3.18 -8.45
CA LYS A 36 11.44 2.97 -7.01
C LYS A 36 12.48 2.00 -6.49
N SER A 37 12.81 2.13 -5.21
CA SER A 37 13.77 1.23 -4.58
C SER A 37 13.23 -0.19 -4.55
N ALA A 38 14.14 -1.17 -4.46
CA ALA A 38 13.76 -2.57 -4.34
C ALA A 38 12.92 -2.82 -3.08
N ASN A 39 13.22 -2.12 -1.99
CA ASN A 39 12.44 -2.24 -0.75
C ASN A 39 11.00 -1.74 -0.93
N THR A 40 10.82 -0.63 -1.61
CA THR A 40 9.49 -0.09 -1.90
C THR A 40 8.71 -1.06 -2.79
N ALA A 41 9.32 -1.56 -3.85
CA ALA A 41 8.69 -2.52 -4.75
C ALA A 41 8.29 -3.78 -4.01
N PHE A 42 9.16 -4.31 -3.16
CA PHE A 42 8.86 -5.49 -2.36
C PHE A 42 7.71 -5.25 -1.38
N SER A 43 7.70 -4.09 -0.72
CA SER A 43 6.62 -3.73 0.21
C SER A 43 5.28 -3.69 -0.50
N TYR A 44 5.23 -3.08 -1.67
CA TYR A 44 4.00 -3.01 -2.47
C TYR A 44 3.57 -4.39 -2.94
N TYR A 45 4.52 -5.22 -3.34
CA TYR A 45 4.25 -6.60 -3.72
C TYR A 45 3.57 -7.37 -2.57
N CYS A 46 4.11 -7.27 -1.36
CA CYS A 46 3.54 -7.92 -0.18
C CYS A 46 2.14 -7.38 0.15
N ASP A 47 1.96 -6.07 0.05
CA ASP A 47 0.67 -5.44 0.32
C ASP A 47 -0.40 -5.93 -0.66
N LEU A 48 -0.06 -5.99 -1.94
CA LEU A 48 -1.01 -6.40 -2.98
C LEU A 48 -1.32 -7.90 -2.90
N ARG A 49 -0.37 -8.72 -2.49
CA ARG A 49 -0.64 -10.13 -2.21
C ARG A 49 -1.62 -10.29 -1.05
N SER A 50 -1.43 -9.52 0.00
CA SER A 50 -2.34 -9.51 1.15
C SER A 50 -3.74 -9.11 0.72
N PHE A 51 -3.86 -8.08 -0.10
CA PHE A 51 -5.15 -7.65 -0.65
C PHE A 51 -5.78 -8.73 -1.53
N SER A 52 -4.99 -9.40 -2.35
CA SER A 52 -5.47 -10.52 -3.17
C SER A 52 -6.08 -11.63 -2.33
N ARG A 53 -5.41 -11.99 -1.23
CA ARG A 53 -5.92 -13.01 -0.30
C ARG A 53 -7.23 -12.59 0.36
N PHE A 54 -7.29 -11.34 0.81
CA PHE A 54 -8.50 -10.79 1.40
C PHE A 54 -9.67 -10.83 0.41
N MET A 55 -9.44 -10.41 -0.83
CA MET A 55 -10.49 -10.40 -1.84
C MET A 55 -10.96 -11.79 -2.22
N LYS A 56 -10.06 -12.77 -2.28
CA LYS A 56 -10.46 -14.15 -2.52
C LYS A 56 -11.37 -14.69 -1.44
N ARG A 57 -11.07 -14.39 -0.18
CA ARG A 57 -11.92 -14.79 0.94
C ARG A 57 -13.27 -14.08 0.86
N ARG A 58 -13.24 -12.77 0.65
CA ARG A 58 -14.45 -11.96 0.59
C ARG A 58 -15.39 -12.39 -0.54
N ARG A 59 -14.83 -12.79 -1.67
CA ARG A 59 -15.62 -13.22 -2.85
C ARG A 59 -15.98 -14.71 -2.80
N GLY A 60 -15.65 -15.40 -1.74
CA GLY A 60 -15.98 -16.80 -1.58
C GLY A 60 -15.19 -17.73 -2.52
N LEU A 61 -14.04 -17.29 -3.01
CA LEU A 61 -13.20 -18.08 -3.90
C LEU A 61 -12.36 -19.10 -3.13
N VAL A 62 -12.31 -19.00 -1.81
CA VAL A 62 -11.64 -19.95 -0.91
C VAL A 62 -12.55 -20.19 0.27
N ALA A 63 -12.29 -21.26 1.03
CA ALA A 63 -13.05 -21.58 2.23
C ALA A 63 -12.94 -20.45 3.26
N THR A 64 -14.04 -20.17 3.97
CA THR A 64 -14.07 -19.09 4.96
C THR A 64 -13.14 -19.33 6.14
N ASP A 65 -12.85 -20.61 6.43
CA ASP A 65 -11.94 -21.01 7.49
C ASP A 65 -10.50 -21.24 7.01
N ALA A 66 -10.21 -20.95 5.74
CA ALA A 66 -8.86 -21.07 5.20
C ALA A 66 -7.89 -20.16 5.96
N GLU A 67 -6.73 -20.71 6.29
CA GLU A 67 -5.66 -19.92 6.91
C GLU A 67 -5.24 -18.81 5.96
N PHE A 68 -5.32 -17.57 6.43
CA PHE A 68 -5.11 -16.40 5.57
C PHE A 68 -3.77 -16.45 4.81
N LYS A 69 -2.71 -16.82 5.52
CA LYS A 69 -1.38 -16.88 4.92
C LYS A 69 -1.21 -17.96 3.86
N GLU A 70 -2.08 -18.95 3.88
CA GLU A 70 -2.02 -20.07 2.93
C GLU A 70 -2.90 -19.87 1.72
N ILE A 71 -3.70 -18.81 1.69
CA ILE A 71 -4.49 -18.50 0.51
C ILE A 71 -3.53 -18.13 -0.63
N ASP A 72 -3.69 -18.81 -1.76
CA ASP A 72 -2.88 -18.53 -2.95
C ASP A 72 -3.25 -17.14 -3.49
N PRO A 73 -2.30 -16.19 -3.57
CA PRO A 73 -2.60 -14.85 -4.08
C PRO A 73 -2.64 -14.77 -5.60
N LYS A 74 -2.35 -15.86 -6.30
CA LYS A 74 -2.36 -15.91 -7.77
C LYS A 74 -3.75 -16.18 -8.31
N GLY A 75 -3.87 -16.14 -9.63
CA GLY A 75 -5.09 -16.55 -10.31
C GLY A 75 -6.15 -15.48 -10.49
N LEU A 76 -5.85 -14.25 -10.14
CA LEU A 76 -6.77 -13.12 -10.34
C LEU A 76 -6.40 -12.42 -11.64
N ASP A 77 -7.39 -12.19 -12.48
CA ASP A 77 -7.19 -11.53 -13.77
C ASP A 77 -7.57 -10.05 -13.75
N THR A 78 -7.36 -9.38 -14.86
CA THR A 78 -7.68 -7.95 -14.97
C THR A 78 -9.16 -7.68 -14.76
N ALA A 79 -10.04 -8.57 -15.24
CA ALA A 79 -11.47 -8.43 -15.04
C ALA A 79 -11.83 -8.45 -13.55
N PHE A 80 -11.14 -9.27 -12.77
CA PHE A 80 -11.34 -9.32 -11.32
C PHE A 80 -11.00 -7.95 -10.70
N TRP A 81 -9.87 -7.36 -11.05
CA TRP A 81 -9.48 -6.05 -10.53
C TRP A 81 -10.47 -4.97 -10.92
N GLY A 82 -11.06 -5.06 -12.11
CA GLY A 82 -12.09 -4.14 -12.56
C GLY A 82 -13.42 -4.31 -11.84
N SER A 83 -13.65 -5.45 -11.19
CA SER A 83 -14.89 -5.72 -10.45
C SER A 83 -14.83 -5.19 -9.01
N ILE A 84 -13.68 -4.75 -8.55
CA ILE A 84 -13.51 -4.30 -7.17
C ILE A 84 -14.14 -2.93 -7.00
N THR A 85 -14.91 -2.79 -5.92
CA THR A 85 -15.63 -1.57 -5.62
C THR A 85 -14.98 -0.80 -4.49
N LYS A 86 -15.42 0.43 -4.31
CA LYS A 86 -15.00 1.27 -3.19
C LYS A 86 -15.32 0.59 -1.85
N GLU A 87 -16.46 -0.08 -1.78
CA GLU A 87 -16.89 -0.80 -0.58
C GLU A 87 -15.93 -1.94 -0.25
N ASP A 88 -15.44 -2.65 -1.27
CA ASP A 88 -14.45 -3.70 -1.08
C ASP A 88 -13.17 -3.14 -0.43
N ILE A 89 -12.75 -1.97 -0.88
CA ILE A 89 -11.56 -1.31 -0.33
C ILE A 89 -11.80 -0.91 1.13
N TYR A 90 -12.96 -0.33 1.45
CA TYR A 90 -13.30 0.02 2.83
C TYR A 90 -13.30 -1.21 3.73
N GLU A 91 -13.86 -2.31 3.27
CA GLU A 91 -13.86 -3.55 4.05
C GLU A 91 -12.44 -4.08 4.28
N TYR A 92 -11.57 -3.94 3.30
CA TYR A 92 -10.17 -4.29 3.47
C TYR A 92 -9.48 -3.43 4.52
N LEU A 93 -9.69 -2.11 4.48
CA LEU A 93 -9.12 -1.21 5.47
C LEU A 93 -9.64 -1.50 6.86
N TYR A 94 -10.93 -1.82 6.97
CA TYR A 94 -11.55 -2.23 8.22
C TYR A 94 -10.90 -3.51 8.75
N PHE A 95 -10.72 -4.49 7.88
CA PHE A 95 -10.06 -5.75 8.22
C PHE A 95 -8.63 -5.51 8.76
N LEU A 96 -7.86 -4.66 8.09
CA LEU A 96 -6.51 -4.33 8.53
C LEU A 96 -6.50 -3.71 9.93
N ASN A 97 -7.45 -2.84 10.19
CA ASN A 97 -7.52 -2.13 11.47
C ASN A 97 -7.99 -3.05 12.59
N ARG A 98 -9.06 -3.80 12.35
CA ARG A 98 -9.72 -4.58 13.40
C ARG A 98 -9.11 -5.95 13.63
N GLU A 99 -8.77 -6.65 12.58
CA GLU A 99 -8.33 -8.03 12.71
C GLU A 99 -6.82 -8.20 12.69
N CYS A 100 -6.13 -7.31 11.96
CA CYS A 100 -4.68 -7.35 11.90
C CYS A 100 -4.02 -6.39 12.88
N GLY A 101 -4.80 -5.50 13.52
CA GLY A 101 -4.27 -4.53 14.48
C GLY A 101 -3.30 -3.53 13.89
N ASN A 102 -3.40 -3.27 12.59
CA ASN A 102 -2.48 -2.37 11.92
C ASN A 102 -2.64 -0.94 12.39
N LYS A 103 -1.53 -0.25 12.56
CA LYS A 103 -1.51 1.18 12.88
C LYS A 103 -1.97 2.00 11.69
N LYS A 104 -2.39 3.25 11.94
CA LYS A 104 -2.82 4.18 10.88
C LYS A 104 -1.77 4.35 9.79
N SER A 105 -0.49 4.41 10.16
CA SER A 105 0.60 4.54 9.21
C SER A 105 0.72 3.32 8.29
N SER A 106 0.56 2.12 8.84
CA SER A 106 0.60 0.89 8.04
C SER A 106 -0.60 0.79 7.11
N THR A 107 -1.78 1.17 7.59
CA THR A 107 -3.00 1.20 6.79
C THR A 107 -2.86 2.22 5.66
N ALA A 108 -2.31 3.40 5.95
CA ALA A 108 -2.08 4.42 4.93
C ALA A 108 -1.11 3.94 3.85
N ARG A 109 -0.03 3.25 4.26
CA ARG A 109 0.93 2.69 3.31
C ARG A 109 0.27 1.63 2.41
N ARG A 110 -0.55 0.76 2.98
CA ARG A 110 -1.25 -0.27 2.20
C ARG A 110 -2.26 0.34 1.24
N LEU A 111 -2.92 1.40 1.65
CA LEU A 111 -3.80 2.14 0.75
C LEU A 111 -3.00 2.79 -0.38
N ALA A 112 -1.82 3.33 -0.09
CA ALA A 112 -0.94 3.89 -1.12
C ALA A 112 -0.53 2.83 -2.14
N SER A 113 -0.28 1.59 -1.71
CA SER A 113 0.00 0.48 -2.64
C SER A 113 -1.17 0.24 -3.58
N LEU A 114 -2.40 0.28 -3.07
CA LEU A 114 -3.59 0.11 -3.90
C LEU A 114 -3.78 1.27 -4.86
N HIS A 115 -3.59 2.51 -4.39
CA HIS A 115 -3.66 3.69 -5.25
C HIS A 115 -2.69 3.58 -6.42
N GLY A 116 -1.45 3.22 -6.14
CA GLY A 116 -0.42 3.06 -7.17
C GLY A 116 -0.77 1.97 -8.17
N PHE A 117 -1.27 0.85 -7.69
CA PHE A 117 -1.64 -0.27 -8.54
C PHE A 117 -2.79 0.10 -9.49
N TYR A 118 -3.84 0.71 -8.97
CA TYR A 118 -4.98 1.12 -9.79
C TYR A 118 -4.62 2.26 -10.74
N ASP A 119 -3.80 3.19 -10.30
CA ASP A 119 -3.29 4.23 -11.18
C ASP A 119 -2.52 3.63 -12.36
N TYR A 120 -1.71 2.61 -12.10
CA TYR A 120 -1.00 1.90 -13.14
C TYR A 120 -1.98 1.24 -14.13
N LEU A 121 -2.97 0.51 -13.64
CA LEU A 121 -3.92 -0.19 -14.49
C LEU A 121 -4.80 0.76 -15.32
N VAL A 122 -5.15 1.91 -14.76
CA VAL A 122 -6.02 2.87 -15.44
C VAL A 122 -5.22 3.79 -16.36
N ASN A 123 -4.15 4.39 -15.85
CA ASN A 123 -3.46 5.49 -16.54
C ASN A 123 -2.18 5.09 -17.27
N GLN A 124 -1.49 4.05 -16.83
CA GLN A 124 -0.25 3.65 -17.49
C GLN A 124 -0.47 2.61 -18.58
N VAL A 125 -1.24 1.59 -18.29
CA VAL A 125 -1.48 0.50 -19.26
C VAL A 125 -2.90 0.45 -19.81
N ASN A 126 -3.77 1.31 -19.34
CA ASN A 126 -5.14 1.50 -19.85
C ASN A 126 -5.94 0.19 -19.90
N ARG A 127 -5.79 -0.67 -18.90
CA ARG A 127 -6.54 -1.93 -18.81
C ARG A 127 -7.87 -1.77 -18.10
N LEU A 128 -8.01 -0.74 -17.27
CA LEU A 128 -9.24 -0.42 -16.58
C LEU A 128 -9.65 1.01 -16.88
N SER A 129 -10.95 1.27 -16.80
CA SER A 129 -11.50 2.61 -17.01
C SER A 129 -11.75 3.38 -15.73
N GLU A 130 -11.89 2.68 -14.60
CA GLU A 130 -12.22 3.31 -13.34
C GLU A 130 -11.28 2.84 -12.23
N ASP A 131 -10.99 3.76 -11.32
CA ASP A 131 -10.14 3.51 -10.17
C ASP A 131 -11.00 3.56 -8.90
N PRO A 132 -11.26 2.41 -8.26
CA PRO A 132 -12.09 2.37 -7.06
C PRO A 132 -11.43 3.05 -5.85
N THR A 133 -10.14 3.34 -5.92
CA THR A 133 -9.41 3.98 -4.83
C THR A 133 -9.36 5.50 -4.97
N ALA A 134 -9.79 6.05 -6.10
CA ALA A 134 -9.58 7.46 -6.44
C ALA A 134 -10.12 8.44 -5.39
N ALA A 135 -11.29 8.13 -4.82
CA ALA A 135 -11.94 8.99 -3.85
C ALA A 135 -11.61 8.63 -2.40
N ILE A 136 -10.82 7.60 -2.18
CA ILE A 136 -10.49 7.14 -0.83
C ILE A 136 -9.25 7.86 -0.34
N ARG A 137 -9.36 8.50 0.81
CA ARG A 137 -8.23 9.19 1.42
C ARG A 137 -7.67 8.35 2.56
N PRO A 138 -6.35 8.41 2.79
CA PRO A 138 -5.75 7.68 3.90
C PRO A 138 -6.27 8.22 5.24
N PRO A 139 -6.25 7.37 6.29
CA PRO A 139 -6.60 7.81 7.63
C PRO A 139 -5.72 8.98 8.04
N LYS A 140 -6.29 9.92 8.77
CA LYS A 140 -5.49 11.01 9.34
C LYS A 140 -4.48 10.43 10.30
N GLN A 141 -3.23 10.82 10.09
CA GLN A 141 -2.15 10.47 11.00
C GLN A 141 -1.87 11.66 11.90
N ASP A 142 -1.61 11.38 13.16
CA ASP A 142 -1.22 12.42 14.07
C ASP A 142 0.15 12.95 13.67
N LYS A 143 0.29 14.25 13.62
CA LYS A 143 1.58 14.87 13.37
C LYS A 143 2.45 14.64 14.59
N VAL A 144 3.54 13.93 14.40
CA VAL A 144 4.51 13.71 15.45
C VAL A 144 5.71 14.58 15.17
N LEU A 145 6.10 15.39 16.15
CA LEU A 145 7.32 16.18 16.04
C LEU A 145 8.51 15.22 15.99
N PRO A 146 9.53 15.54 15.17
CA PRO A 146 10.73 14.73 15.14
C PRO A 146 11.33 14.63 16.54
N LYS A 147 11.77 13.44 16.91
CA LYS A 147 12.29 13.18 18.27
C LYS A 147 13.54 13.98 18.60
N TYR A 148 14.27 14.40 17.60
CA TYR A 148 15.49 15.16 17.80
C TYR A 148 15.22 16.67 18.08
N LEU A 149 13.97 17.13 17.94
CA LEU A 149 13.61 18.49 18.26
C LEU A 149 13.15 18.59 19.70
N THR A 150 13.75 19.49 20.44
CA THR A 150 13.28 19.85 21.79
C THR A 150 12.06 20.76 21.65
N ALA A 151 11.31 20.91 22.75
CA ALA A 151 10.20 21.85 22.77
C ALA A 151 10.66 23.26 22.42
N GLU A 152 11.83 23.63 22.90
CA GLU A 152 12.44 24.93 22.63
C GLU A 152 12.74 25.12 21.15
N GLN A 153 13.30 24.11 20.49
CA GLN A 153 13.56 24.15 19.07
C GLN A 153 12.28 24.21 18.26
N SER A 154 11.26 23.52 18.70
CA SER A 154 9.95 23.57 18.04
C SER A 154 9.34 24.95 18.12
N ILE A 155 9.43 25.59 19.27
CA ILE A 155 8.94 26.96 19.48
C ILE A 155 9.72 27.91 18.59
N SER A 156 11.04 27.75 18.53
CA SER A 156 11.90 28.58 17.70
C SER A 156 11.51 28.49 16.22
N LEU A 157 11.22 27.28 15.73
CA LEU A 157 10.79 27.08 14.36
C LEU A 157 9.45 27.74 14.06
N LEU A 158 8.54 27.71 15.01
CA LEU A 158 7.22 28.31 14.85
C LEU A 158 7.28 29.85 15.00
N GLY A 159 8.12 30.31 15.93
CA GLY A 159 8.25 31.74 16.21
C GLY A 159 9.08 32.49 15.19
N GLY A 160 10.03 31.82 14.55
CA GLY A 160 10.97 32.46 13.63
C GLY A 160 10.35 33.15 12.44
N ARG A 161 9.10 32.90 12.17
CA ARG A 161 8.39 33.57 11.09
C ARG A 161 7.58 34.74 11.51
N THR A 162 7.40 34.91 12.79
CA THR A 162 6.61 36.03 13.32
C THR A 162 7.46 37.17 13.77
N GLU A 163 8.64 36.89 14.06
CA GLU A 163 9.53 37.89 14.44
C GLU A 163 10.07 38.60 13.36
N ILE A 164 9.86 38.35 12.97
CA ILE A 164 10.03 38.66 12.49
C ILE A 164 9.26 39.25 12.48
N GLY A 165 9.12 39.56 12.68
CA GLY A 165 8.40 39.65 12.91
C GLY A 165 8.23 40.02 13.65
N ARG A 166 8.71 40.31 13.98
CA ARG A 166 8.56 40.30 14.83
C ARG A 166 9.03 40.44 15.39
N ALA A 167 9.42 40.95 15.22
CA ALA A 167 9.76 40.62 15.66
C ALA A 167 9.96 40.98 16.02
N HIS A 168 10.08 41.42 15.93
CA HIS A 168 10.02 41.13 16.20
C HIS A 168 9.98 41.36 16.52
N VAL A 169 10.05 41.82 16.57
CA VAL A 169 9.81 41.55 16.93
C VAL A 169 9.75 41.40 16.96
#